data_330a99cb06b9bb851b54faeb18fc7118
#
_entry.id   330a99cb06b9bb851b54faeb18fc7118
#
_cell.length_a   1.000
_cell.length_b   1.000
_cell.length_c   1.000
_cell.angle_alpha   90.00
_cell.angle_beta   90.00
_cell.angle_gamma   90.00
#
_symmetry.space_group_name_H-M   'P 1'
#
loop_
_entity.id
_entity.type
_entity.pdbx_description
1 polymer ?
#
loop_
_entity_poly.entity_id
_entity_poly.type
_entity_poly.pdbx_seq_one_letter_code
_entity_poly.pdbx_strand_id
1 'polypeptide(L)'
;MGRNRATLADVARLAGLSKTAASMVLNGREGTRLSAEAHQRVFAAAEKLGYRPNMAARSLRTRKTATIAFVSDIVATTRFAGDLIRGALDAAREHDHVLLITETQGDAAFERYAIEAMLDRQVDGVVYAAMATRRLTVPPALLGGPVVLLNAVSPDELPCVLPDDEQAAVAVTEALLAHGHRDRIALIGRNRLKEGDAEVSIAAPARLRGVRAALAAAGVGLLAECFCAEWLPEHGYAAMRTLLSRSPRPTAVVCMNDRLAFGAYQALGEAGLAIPDDISVVSFDDDPIAAWLRPGLTTAALPHERMGRRAVELVLDGGAAGPSYVPMSLRRRRSVAAPAAGVPTPRRASA
;
A
#
# COMPACT_ATOMS: atom_id res chain seq x y z
N MET A 1 -12.94 -45.45 8.06
CA MET A 1 -11.77 -45.91 8.85
C MET A 1 -10.80 -44.75 8.99
N GLY A 2 -10.72 -44.11 10.18
CA GLY A 2 -9.83 -43.01 10.44
C GLY A 2 -8.38 -43.50 10.41
N ARG A 3 -7.57 -42.94 9.52
CA ARG A 3 -6.11 -43.12 9.57
C ARG A 3 -5.62 -42.65 10.92
N ASN A 4 -5.13 -43.56 11.75
CA ASN A 4 -4.50 -43.23 13.04
C ASN A 4 -3.28 -42.34 12.75
N ARG A 5 -3.37 -41.07 13.08
CA ARG A 5 -2.31 -40.07 12.81
C ARG A 5 -1.13 -40.43 13.68
N ALA A 6 0.07 -40.60 13.06
CA ALA A 6 1.28 -40.90 13.81
C ALA A 6 1.50 -39.87 14.92
N THR A 7 1.92 -40.32 16.08
CA THR A 7 2.13 -39.49 17.28
C THR A 7 3.62 -39.22 17.50
N LEU A 8 3.96 -38.21 18.30
CA LEU A 8 5.33 -37.96 18.75
C LEU A 8 5.93 -39.18 19.48
N ALA A 9 5.09 -39.98 20.17
CA ALA A 9 5.54 -41.19 20.82
C ALA A 9 5.98 -42.29 19.82
N ASP A 10 5.33 -42.36 18.67
CA ASP A 10 5.69 -43.30 17.60
C ASP A 10 7.01 -42.90 16.95
N VAL A 11 7.23 -41.57 16.71
CA VAL A 11 8.50 -41.07 16.20
C VAL A 11 9.65 -41.37 17.20
N ALA A 12 9.43 -41.06 18.48
CA ALA A 12 10.43 -41.32 19.51
C ALA A 12 10.82 -42.81 19.61
N ARG A 13 9.82 -43.69 19.55
CA ARG A 13 10.03 -45.16 19.55
C ARG A 13 10.81 -45.60 18.33
N LEU A 14 10.45 -45.12 17.13
CA LEU A 14 11.16 -45.51 15.90
C LEU A 14 12.58 -44.95 15.83
N ALA A 15 12.82 -43.76 16.39
CA ALA A 15 14.15 -43.14 16.47
C ALA A 15 15.03 -43.69 17.60
N GLY A 16 14.51 -44.52 18.51
CA GLY A 16 15.21 -45.06 19.68
C GLY A 16 15.59 -44.00 20.72
N LEU A 17 14.70 -42.99 20.91
CA LEU A 17 14.91 -41.86 21.81
C LEU A 17 13.69 -41.63 22.72
N SER A 18 13.90 -40.84 23.80
CA SER A 18 12.78 -40.40 24.63
C SER A 18 11.86 -39.44 23.88
N LYS A 19 10.57 -39.38 24.27
CA LYS A 19 9.60 -38.44 23.73
C LYS A 19 10.06 -36.98 23.88
N THR A 20 10.72 -36.65 24.99
CA THR A 20 11.32 -35.33 25.24
C THR A 20 12.44 -35.02 24.25
N ALA A 21 13.37 -35.97 24.02
CA ALA A 21 14.48 -35.82 23.08
C ALA A 21 13.96 -35.64 21.63
N ALA A 22 13.04 -36.49 21.19
CA ALA A 22 12.39 -36.36 19.87
C ALA A 22 11.68 -35.02 19.70
N SER A 23 10.98 -34.53 20.76
CA SER A 23 10.34 -33.22 20.77
C SER A 23 11.33 -32.08 20.65
N MET A 24 12.48 -32.15 21.34
CA MET A 24 13.53 -31.14 21.27
C MET A 24 14.10 -31.02 19.85
N VAL A 25 14.39 -32.14 19.21
CA VAL A 25 14.89 -32.20 17.84
C VAL A 25 13.91 -31.63 16.84
N LEU A 26 12.64 -32.09 16.88
CA LEU A 26 11.60 -31.67 15.94
C LEU A 26 11.19 -30.20 16.12
N ASN A 27 11.47 -29.59 17.26
CA ASN A 27 11.20 -28.18 17.52
C ASN A 27 12.44 -27.28 17.34
N GLY A 28 13.55 -27.80 16.80
CA GLY A 28 14.76 -27.01 16.51
C GLY A 28 15.41 -26.39 17.73
N ARG A 29 15.31 -27.01 18.91
CA ARG A 29 15.89 -26.45 20.12
C ARG A 29 17.42 -26.51 20.05
N GLU A 30 18.06 -25.36 19.99
CA GLU A 30 19.53 -25.26 20.06
C GLU A 30 20.05 -25.68 21.43
N GLY A 31 21.30 -26.19 21.47
CA GLY A 31 21.93 -26.59 22.73
C GLY A 31 21.48 -27.94 23.30
N THR A 32 20.84 -28.78 22.50
CA THR A 32 20.57 -30.17 22.90
C THR A 32 21.90 -30.96 22.94
N ARG A 33 22.13 -31.72 24.03
CA ARG A 33 23.30 -32.63 24.13
C ARG A 33 23.14 -33.89 23.26
N LEU A 34 22.35 -33.82 22.18
CA LEU A 34 22.07 -34.92 21.28
C LEU A 34 23.08 -34.89 20.11
N SER A 35 23.56 -36.07 19.67
CA SER A 35 24.47 -36.18 18.54
C SER A 35 23.73 -35.83 17.21
N ALA A 36 24.49 -35.47 16.17
CA ALA A 36 23.97 -35.25 14.84
C ALA A 36 23.22 -36.47 14.27
N GLU A 37 23.70 -37.67 14.60
CA GLU A 37 23.07 -38.94 14.24
C GLU A 37 21.69 -39.12 14.92
N ALA A 38 21.56 -38.68 16.18
CA ALA A 38 20.28 -38.71 16.89
C ALA A 38 19.30 -37.77 16.22
N HIS A 39 19.68 -36.57 15.77
CA HIS A 39 18.87 -35.65 15.00
C HIS A 39 18.42 -36.30 13.69
N GLN A 40 19.31 -36.90 12.92
CA GLN A 40 18.98 -37.57 11.65
C GLN A 40 17.96 -38.70 11.86
N ARG A 41 18.14 -39.54 12.89
CA ARG A 41 17.19 -40.63 13.21
C ARG A 41 15.78 -40.10 13.51
N VAL A 42 15.66 -38.99 14.22
CA VAL A 42 14.34 -38.39 14.52
C VAL A 42 13.70 -37.85 13.26
N PHE A 43 14.41 -37.14 12.40
CA PHE A 43 13.87 -36.62 11.14
C PHE A 43 13.47 -37.76 10.19
N ALA A 44 14.30 -38.79 10.03
CA ALA A 44 13.99 -39.96 9.22
C ALA A 44 12.78 -40.75 9.75
N ALA A 45 12.63 -40.87 11.08
CA ALA A 45 11.47 -41.51 11.70
C ALA A 45 10.19 -40.69 11.48
N ALA A 46 10.26 -39.35 11.60
CA ALA A 46 9.13 -38.48 11.37
C ALA A 46 8.66 -38.53 9.90
N GLU A 47 9.59 -38.50 8.95
CA GLU A 47 9.33 -38.61 7.52
C GLU A 47 8.67 -39.97 7.18
N LYS A 48 9.27 -41.09 7.65
CA LYS A 48 8.77 -42.45 7.42
C LYS A 48 7.34 -42.66 7.93
N LEU A 49 7.01 -42.04 9.07
CA LEU A 49 5.69 -42.13 9.70
C LEU A 49 4.69 -41.08 9.15
N GLY A 50 5.14 -40.17 8.30
CA GLY A 50 4.33 -39.01 7.88
C GLY A 50 3.91 -38.13 9.08
N TYR A 51 4.74 -38.13 10.15
CA TYR A 51 4.44 -37.35 11.34
C TYR A 51 4.59 -35.86 11.07
N ARG A 52 3.58 -35.11 11.43
CA ARG A 52 3.65 -33.64 11.47
C ARG A 52 3.48 -33.18 12.91
N PRO A 53 4.37 -32.28 13.41
CA PRO A 53 4.20 -31.69 14.72
C PRO A 53 2.78 -31.14 14.89
N ASN A 54 2.17 -31.40 16.04
CA ASN A 54 0.85 -30.84 16.33
C ASN A 54 1.01 -29.36 16.67
N MET A 55 0.69 -28.48 15.73
CA MET A 55 0.79 -27.03 15.90
C MET A 55 -0.10 -26.54 17.05
N ALA A 56 -1.28 -27.13 17.29
CA ALA A 56 -2.14 -26.79 18.42
C ALA A 56 -1.47 -27.10 19.76
N ALA A 57 -0.74 -28.22 19.88
CA ALA A 57 0.02 -28.53 21.08
C ALA A 57 1.25 -27.62 21.27
N ARG A 58 1.84 -27.15 20.14
CA ARG A 58 2.92 -26.18 20.16
C ARG A 58 2.42 -24.79 20.60
N SER A 59 1.30 -24.33 20.01
CA SER A 59 0.72 -23.02 20.31
C SER A 59 0.27 -22.93 21.77
N LEU A 60 -0.31 -23.97 22.34
CA LEU A 60 -0.64 -24.04 23.79
C LEU A 60 0.58 -23.80 24.69
N ARG A 61 1.76 -24.26 24.25
CA ARG A 61 3.00 -24.12 25.03
C ARG A 61 3.70 -22.79 24.79
N THR A 62 3.72 -22.30 23.54
CA THR A 62 4.45 -21.08 23.14
C THR A 62 3.57 -19.84 23.16
N ARG A 63 2.25 -20.00 23.22
CA ARG A 63 1.24 -18.96 23.01
C ARG A 63 1.40 -18.25 21.66
N LYS A 64 2.01 -18.93 20.67
CA LYS A 64 2.20 -18.43 19.31
C LYS A 64 1.74 -19.49 18.32
N THR A 65 1.00 -19.05 17.31
CA THR A 65 0.47 -19.91 16.24
C THR A 65 1.29 -19.81 14.96
N ALA A 66 2.23 -18.89 14.90
CA ALA A 66 2.98 -18.50 13.71
C ALA A 66 2.03 -18.14 12.55
N THR A 67 0.96 -17.40 12.88
CA THR A 67 -0.07 -17.01 11.92
C THR A 67 -0.46 -15.55 12.13
N ILE A 68 -0.48 -14.78 11.04
CA ILE A 68 -0.94 -13.38 11.02
C ILE A 68 -2.21 -13.34 10.18
N ALA A 69 -3.24 -12.64 10.64
CA ALA A 69 -4.42 -12.34 9.84
C ALA A 69 -4.21 -11.07 9.02
N PHE A 70 -4.68 -11.09 7.77
CA PHE A 70 -4.77 -9.93 6.89
C PHE A 70 -6.23 -9.76 6.48
N VAL A 71 -6.88 -8.76 7.04
CA VAL A 71 -8.31 -8.47 6.80
C VAL A 71 -8.39 -7.18 6.00
N SER A 72 -9.09 -7.21 4.87
CA SER A 72 -9.24 -6.05 3.99
C SER A 72 -10.66 -5.94 3.43
N ASP A 73 -11.05 -4.72 3.09
CA ASP A 73 -12.33 -4.43 2.43
C ASP A 73 -12.42 -5.04 1.02
N ILE A 74 -11.42 -4.78 0.16
CA ILE A 74 -11.43 -5.23 -1.23
C ILE A 74 -10.02 -5.72 -1.61
N VAL A 75 -9.91 -6.96 -2.07
CA VAL A 75 -8.65 -7.56 -2.54
C VAL A 75 -8.77 -8.04 -3.98
N ALA A 76 -9.82 -8.81 -4.27
CA ALA A 76 -9.94 -9.53 -5.53
C ALA A 76 -10.12 -8.64 -6.76
N THR A 77 -10.67 -7.44 -6.59
CA THR A 77 -11.01 -6.54 -7.71
C THR A 77 -10.07 -5.35 -7.83
N THR A 78 -9.09 -5.18 -6.94
CA THR A 78 -8.11 -4.09 -7.04
C THR A 78 -6.75 -4.58 -7.52
N ARG A 79 -6.14 -3.82 -8.43
CA ARG A 79 -4.78 -4.08 -8.93
C ARG A 79 -3.70 -3.90 -7.86
N PHE A 80 -3.94 -3.03 -6.91
CA PHE A 80 -2.98 -2.63 -5.91
C PHE A 80 -2.85 -3.62 -4.74
N ALA A 81 -3.90 -4.42 -4.49
CA ALA A 81 -3.89 -5.41 -3.43
C ALA A 81 -2.80 -6.47 -3.61
N GLY A 82 -2.50 -6.85 -4.85
CA GLY A 82 -1.48 -7.85 -5.15
C GLY A 82 -0.10 -7.51 -4.60
N ASP A 83 0.34 -6.27 -4.74
CA ASP A 83 1.65 -5.82 -4.25
C ASP A 83 1.67 -5.64 -2.73
N LEU A 84 0.58 -5.12 -2.13
CA LEU A 84 0.43 -5.07 -0.67
C LEU A 84 0.52 -6.47 -0.04
N ILE A 85 -0.22 -7.43 -0.60
CA ILE A 85 -0.22 -8.81 -0.13
C ILE A 85 1.13 -9.47 -0.35
N ARG A 86 1.79 -9.24 -1.48
CA ARG A 86 3.12 -9.79 -1.76
C ARG A 86 4.13 -9.37 -0.69
N GLY A 87 4.21 -8.06 -0.39
CA GLY A 87 5.09 -7.56 0.66
C GLY A 87 4.78 -8.15 2.04
N ALA A 88 3.49 -8.31 2.36
CA ALA A 88 3.06 -8.93 3.61
C ALA A 88 3.40 -10.43 3.67
N LEU A 89 3.21 -11.17 2.57
CA LEU A 89 3.57 -12.60 2.46
C LEU A 89 5.07 -12.83 2.60
N ASP A 90 5.88 -11.99 1.94
CA ASP A 90 7.34 -12.10 2.00
C ASP A 90 7.86 -11.84 3.42
N ALA A 91 7.36 -10.79 4.08
CA ALA A 91 7.70 -10.52 5.48
C ALA A 91 7.24 -11.63 6.43
N ALA A 92 6.01 -12.12 6.28
CA ALA A 92 5.50 -13.23 7.10
C ALA A 92 6.37 -14.48 6.95
N ARG A 93 6.77 -14.83 5.71
CA ARG A 93 7.64 -15.98 5.43
C ARG A 93 9.04 -15.82 6.03
N GLU A 94 9.64 -14.63 5.96
CA GLU A 94 10.96 -14.35 6.54
C GLU A 94 10.96 -14.51 8.07
N HIS A 95 9.80 -14.32 8.70
CA HIS A 95 9.59 -14.50 10.13
C HIS A 95 8.92 -15.82 10.52
N ASP A 96 8.93 -16.83 9.63
CA ASP A 96 8.33 -18.16 9.85
C ASP A 96 6.82 -18.12 10.17
N HIS A 97 6.08 -17.13 9.63
CA HIS A 97 4.64 -16.99 9.80
C HIS A 97 3.87 -17.31 8.51
N VAL A 98 2.63 -17.77 8.68
CA VAL A 98 1.64 -17.91 7.62
C VAL A 98 0.70 -16.71 7.64
N LEU A 99 0.36 -16.18 6.46
CA LEU A 99 -0.61 -15.12 6.33
C LEU A 99 -1.98 -15.71 5.97
N LEU A 100 -3.01 -15.44 6.80
CA LEU A 100 -4.41 -15.75 6.50
C LEU A 100 -5.09 -14.50 5.96
N ILE A 101 -5.53 -14.52 4.71
CA ILE A 101 -6.11 -13.36 4.03
C ILE A 101 -7.62 -13.53 3.96
N THR A 102 -8.35 -12.48 4.34
CA THR A 102 -9.81 -12.40 4.24
C THR A 102 -10.21 -11.06 3.60
N GLU A 103 -11.12 -11.15 2.62
CA GLU A 103 -11.76 -10.00 2.00
C GLU A 103 -13.20 -9.88 2.52
N THR A 104 -13.60 -8.70 2.96
CA THR A 104 -14.92 -8.47 3.56
C THR A 104 -15.94 -7.85 2.59
N GLN A 105 -15.47 -7.29 1.47
CA GLN A 105 -16.29 -6.59 0.46
C GLN A 105 -17.16 -5.46 1.04
N GLY A 106 -16.77 -4.93 2.20
CA GLY A 106 -17.54 -3.92 2.91
C GLY A 106 -18.79 -4.44 3.63
N ASP A 107 -18.97 -5.77 3.72
CA ASP A 107 -20.03 -6.38 4.52
C ASP A 107 -19.62 -6.41 6.00
N ALA A 108 -20.23 -5.54 6.80
CA ALA A 108 -19.94 -5.39 8.23
C ALA A 108 -20.31 -6.65 9.06
N ALA A 109 -21.27 -7.45 8.61
CA ALA A 109 -21.64 -8.68 9.31
C ALA A 109 -20.59 -9.77 9.06
N PHE A 110 -20.17 -9.92 7.81
CA PHE A 110 -19.10 -10.83 7.43
C PHE A 110 -17.75 -10.41 8.02
N GLU A 111 -17.47 -9.10 8.08
CA GLU A 111 -16.25 -8.58 8.71
C GLU A 111 -16.13 -8.99 10.17
N ARG A 112 -17.19 -8.81 10.98
CA ARG A 112 -17.23 -9.27 12.38
C ARG A 112 -16.97 -10.76 12.48
N TYR A 113 -17.69 -11.55 11.69
CA TYR A 113 -17.52 -13.01 11.67
C TYR A 113 -16.09 -13.41 11.31
N ALA A 114 -15.50 -12.78 10.28
CA ALA A 114 -14.15 -13.07 9.84
C ALA A 114 -13.11 -12.74 10.92
N ILE A 115 -13.25 -11.59 11.58
CA ILE A 115 -12.36 -11.16 12.67
C ILE A 115 -12.47 -12.13 13.85
N GLU A 116 -13.69 -12.46 14.31
CA GLU A 116 -13.91 -13.43 15.38
C GLU A 116 -13.29 -14.80 15.03
N ALA A 117 -13.50 -15.26 13.79
CA ALA A 117 -12.93 -16.53 13.33
C ALA A 117 -11.39 -16.53 13.29
N MET A 118 -10.73 -15.38 13.07
CA MET A 118 -9.27 -15.23 13.15
C MET A 118 -8.79 -15.21 14.61
N LEU A 119 -9.48 -14.49 15.48
CA LEU A 119 -9.18 -14.43 16.90
C LEU A 119 -9.35 -15.80 17.57
N ASP A 120 -10.40 -16.57 17.23
CA ASP A 120 -10.61 -17.95 17.69
C ASP A 120 -9.46 -18.89 17.28
N ARG A 121 -8.81 -18.61 16.16
CA ARG A 121 -7.59 -19.33 15.70
C ARG A 121 -6.33 -18.87 16.42
N GLN A 122 -6.48 -17.89 17.33
CA GLN A 122 -5.36 -17.34 18.10
C GLN A 122 -4.23 -16.84 17.21
N VAL A 123 -4.56 -16.07 16.15
CA VAL A 123 -3.54 -15.45 15.31
C VAL A 123 -2.62 -14.56 16.16
N ASP A 124 -1.34 -14.50 15.81
CA ASP A 124 -0.34 -13.75 16.58
C ASP A 124 -0.49 -12.24 16.43
N GLY A 125 -1.26 -11.80 15.42
CA GLY A 125 -1.65 -10.41 15.21
C GLY A 125 -2.46 -10.21 13.92
N VAL A 126 -2.95 -9.00 13.72
CA VAL A 126 -3.84 -8.65 12.62
C VAL A 126 -3.32 -7.42 11.87
N VAL A 127 -3.19 -7.55 10.56
CA VAL A 127 -3.10 -6.41 9.63
C VAL A 127 -4.52 -6.10 9.16
N TYR A 128 -5.06 -4.95 9.57
CA TYR A 128 -6.38 -4.47 9.17
C TYR A 128 -6.21 -3.39 8.09
N ALA A 129 -6.54 -3.72 6.84
CA ALA A 129 -6.17 -2.98 5.66
C ALA A 129 -7.37 -2.34 4.96
N ALA A 130 -7.16 -1.14 4.39
CA ALA A 130 -8.07 -0.52 3.43
C ALA A 130 -7.38 -0.36 2.06
N MET A 131 -8.14 -0.52 0.97
CA MET A 131 -7.59 -0.29 -0.37
C MET A 131 -7.53 1.18 -0.77
N ALA A 132 -8.33 2.03 -0.16
CA ALA A 132 -8.19 3.49 -0.25
C ALA A 132 -7.63 4.03 1.06
N THR A 133 -6.68 4.98 0.98
CA THR A 133 -6.07 5.59 2.16
C THR A 133 -7.11 6.47 2.87
N ARG A 134 -7.67 5.97 3.96
CA ARG A 134 -8.82 6.58 4.65
C ARG A 134 -8.83 6.32 6.16
N ARG A 135 -9.73 6.99 6.87
CA ARG A 135 -10.04 6.69 8.26
C ARG A 135 -10.99 5.50 8.33
N LEU A 136 -10.70 4.58 9.26
CA LEU A 136 -11.55 3.45 9.58
C LEU A 136 -12.02 3.52 11.03
N THR A 137 -13.22 2.99 11.28
CA THR A 137 -13.64 2.57 12.62
C THR A 137 -13.16 1.14 12.83
N VAL A 138 -12.30 0.93 13.83
CA VAL A 138 -11.73 -0.39 14.12
C VAL A 138 -12.72 -1.20 14.96
N PRO A 139 -13.05 -2.44 14.57
CA PRO A 139 -13.90 -3.31 15.38
C PRO A 139 -13.34 -3.50 16.79
N PRO A 140 -14.15 -3.34 17.85
CA PRO A 140 -13.68 -3.42 19.25
C PRO A 140 -12.94 -4.72 19.59
N ALA A 141 -13.29 -5.83 18.91
CA ALA A 141 -12.62 -7.12 19.11
C ALA A 141 -11.12 -7.09 18.75
N LEU A 142 -10.67 -6.18 17.92
CA LEU A 142 -9.26 -6.01 17.53
C LEU A 142 -8.46 -5.17 18.52
N LEU A 143 -9.11 -4.31 19.32
CA LEU A 143 -8.42 -3.37 20.22
C LEU A 143 -7.70 -4.03 21.39
N GLY A 144 -7.97 -5.32 21.65
CA GLY A 144 -7.36 -6.08 22.74
C GLY A 144 -6.07 -6.84 22.38
N GLY A 145 -5.59 -6.76 21.15
CA GLY A 145 -4.45 -7.53 20.66
C GLY A 145 -3.53 -6.75 19.72
N PRO A 146 -2.47 -7.40 19.20
CA PRO A 146 -1.59 -6.78 18.20
C PRO A 146 -2.35 -6.52 16.90
N VAL A 147 -2.64 -5.25 16.62
CA VAL A 147 -3.28 -4.81 15.38
C VAL A 147 -2.48 -3.66 14.76
N VAL A 148 -2.29 -3.71 13.45
CA VAL A 148 -1.68 -2.64 12.65
C VAL A 148 -2.63 -2.28 11.51
N LEU A 149 -2.90 -1.00 11.36
CA LEU A 149 -3.67 -0.50 10.23
C LEU A 149 -2.77 -0.37 9.01
N LEU A 150 -3.23 -0.85 7.87
CA LEU A 150 -2.52 -0.72 6.61
C LEU A 150 -3.34 0.14 5.65
N ASN A 151 -2.72 1.22 5.17
CA ASN A 151 -3.37 2.21 4.30
C ASN A 151 -4.61 2.87 4.95
N ALA A 152 -4.61 2.94 6.28
CA ALA A 152 -5.70 3.51 7.06
C ALA A 152 -5.21 4.14 8.36
N VAL A 153 -6.02 5.03 8.92
CA VAL A 153 -5.88 5.58 10.28
C VAL A 153 -7.16 5.34 11.09
N SER A 154 -7.07 5.42 12.40
CA SER A 154 -8.21 5.31 13.33
C SER A 154 -8.13 6.40 14.40
N PRO A 155 -9.26 6.80 14.99
CA PRO A 155 -9.27 7.63 16.20
C PRO A 155 -8.58 6.97 17.40
N ASP A 156 -8.42 5.64 17.39
CA ASP A 156 -7.82 4.86 18.50
C ASP A 156 -6.29 4.93 18.51
N GLU A 157 -5.66 5.77 17.67
CA GLU A 157 -4.20 5.99 17.61
C GLU A 157 -3.37 4.69 17.46
N LEU A 158 -3.90 3.69 16.79
CA LEU A 158 -3.23 2.42 16.53
C LEU A 158 -1.98 2.60 15.64
N PRO A 159 -1.00 1.70 15.72
CA PRO A 159 0.07 1.64 14.74
C PRO A 159 -0.51 1.55 13.33
N CYS A 160 -0.04 2.39 12.42
CA CYS A 160 -0.52 2.38 11.05
C CYS A 160 0.59 2.61 10.03
N VAL A 161 0.42 2.06 8.82
CA VAL A 161 1.33 2.22 7.69
C VAL A 161 0.63 2.97 6.58
N LEU A 162 1.21 4.08 6.15
CA LEU A 162 0.65 4.99 5.16
C LEU A 162 1.67 5.32 4.06
N PRO A 163 1.23 5.57 2.82
CA PRO A 163 2.09 6.23 1.83
C PRO A 163 2.31 7.68 2.22
N ASP A 164 3.48 8.22 1.90
CA ASP A 164 3.79 9.64 2.14
C ASP A 164 3.31 10.50 0.96
N ASP A 165 2.00 10.66 0.88
CA ASP A 165 1.32 11.40 -0.20
C ASP A 165 1.71 12.89 -0.24
N GLU A 166 1.99 13.50 0.90
CA GLU A 166 2.32 14.93 0.98
C GLU A 166 3.72 15.19 0.41
N GLN A 167 4.73 14.42 0.84
CA GLN A 167 6.08 14.56 0.29
C GLN A 167 6.14 14.12 -1.18
N ALA A 168 5.36 13.12 -1.57
CA ALA A 168 5.22 12.73 -2.97
C ALA A 168 4.70 13.89 -3.83
N ALA A 169 3.71 14.62 -3.33
CA ALA A 169 3.14 15.76 -4.03
C ALA A 169 4.11 16.95 -4.13
N VAL A 170 4.93 17.17 -3.11
CA VAL A 170 6.06 18.11 -3.18
C VAL A 170 6.99 17.68 -4.32
N ALA A 171 7.46 16.43 -4.33
CA ALA A 171 8.43 15.93 -5.33
C ALA A 171 7.89 15.97 -6.77
N VAL A 172 6.61 15.64 -6.97
CA VAL A 172 5.92 15.71 -8.27
C VAL A 172 5.85 17.15 -8.78
N THR A 173 5.52 18.10 -7.90
CA THR A 173 5.41 19.51 -8.25
C THR A 173 6.79 20.14 -8.50
N GLU A 174 7.78 19.82 -7.68
CA GLU A 174 9.17 20.24 -7.88
C GLU A 174 9.74 19.76 -9.22
N ALA A 175 9.33 18.59 -9.71
CA ALA A 175 9.73 18.12 -11.03
C ALA A 175 9.28 19.08 -12.15
N LEU A 176 8.11 19.68 -12.05
CA LEU A 176 7.65 20.72 -12.98
C LEU A 176 8.41 22.03 -12.79
N LEU A 177 8.58 22.45 -11.54
CA LEU A 177 9.29 23.69 -11.20
C LEU A 177 10.76 23.66 -11.65
N ALA A 178 11.44 22.52 -11.53
CA ALA A 178 12.81 22.32 -11.98
C ALA A 178 12.98 22.46 -13.51
N HIS A 179 11.90 22.19 -14.27
CA HIS A 179 11.88 22.39 -15.72
C HIS A 179 11.43 23.81 -16.14
N GLY A 180 11.21 24.70 -15.18
CA GLY A 180 10.91 26.11 -15.45
C GLY A 180 9.42 26.44 -15.54
N HIS A 181 8.52 25.51 -15.26
CA HIS A 181 7.10 25.83 -15.15
C HIS A 181 6.85 26.76 -13.94
N ARG A 182 6.04 27.80 -14.14
CA ARG A 182 5.71 28.82 -13.11
C ARG A 182 4.22 29.17 -13.17
N ASP A 183 3.84 30.24 -13.80
CA ASP A 183 2.51 30.87 -13.73
C ASP A 183 1.37 30.10 -14.42
N ARG A 184 1.68 28.98 -15.08
CA ARG A 184 0.70 28.25 -15.89
C ARG A 184 0.65 26.75 -15.56
N ILE A 185 0.68 26.43 -14.25
CA ILE A 185 0.47 25.08 -13.74
C ILE A 185 -1.00 24.93 -13.34
N ALA A 186 -1.68 23.91 -13.84
CA ALA A 186 -3.05 23.58 -13.44
C ALA A 186 -3.12 22.27 -12.67
N LEU A 187 -4.19 22.09 -11.90
CA LEU A 187 -4.48 20.88 -11.12
C LEU A 187 -5.78 20.24 -11.62
N ILE A 188 -5.75 18.96 -11.94
CA ILE A 188 -6.91 18.14 -12.26
C ILE A 188 -7.15 17.13 -11.13
N GLY A 189 -8.39 17.06 -10.64
CA GLY A 189 -8.80 16.04 -9.67
C GLY A 189 -9.13 16.59 -8.28
N ARG A 190 -9.46 17.90 -8.16
CA ARG A 190 -10.10 18.41 -6.96
C ARG A 190 -11.40 17.64 -6.71
N ASN A 191 -11.65 17.25 -5.48
CA ASN A 191 -12.86 16.54 -5.13
C ASN A 191 -13.26 16.90 -3.69
N ARG A 192 -14.40 17.57 -3.54
CA ARG A 192 -14.84 18.10 -2.23
C ARG A 192 -15.08 17.00 -1.21
N LEU A 193 -15.63 15.87 -1.65
CA LEU A 193 -15.89 14.73 -0.76
C LEU A 193 -14.58 14.12 -0.27
N LYS A 194 -13.66 13.80 -1.20
CA LYS A 194 -12.35 13.24 -0.85
C LYS A 194 -11.48 14.18 -0.01
N GLU A 195 -11.63 15.49 -0.17
CA GLU A 195 -10.87 16.50 0.56
C GLU A 195 -11.48 16.85 1.93
N GLY A 196 -12.81 16.70 2.08
CA GLY A 196 -13.55 17.08 3.28
C GLY A 196 -13.88 15.94 4.23
N ASP A 197 -13.79 14.70 3.76
CA ASP A 197 -14.17 13.52 4.55
C ASP A 197 -13.02 12.51 4.62
N ALA A 198 -12.46 12.36 5.81
CA ALA A 198 -11.35 11.43 6.06
C ALA A 198 -11.76 9.95 5.94
N GLU A 199 -13.05 9.62 6.06
CA GLU A 199 -13.56 8.26 5.83
C GLU A 199 -13.59 7.93 4.34
N VAL A 200 -13.57 8.93 3.48
CA VAL A 200 -13.46 8.78 2.03
C VAL A 200 -12.01 8.80 1.58
N SER A 201 -11.22 9.78 2.04
CA SER A 201 -9.80 9.86 1.70
C SER A 201 -9.00 10.76 2.64
N ILE A 202 -7.82 10.30 3.04
CA ILE A 202 -6.79 11.16 3.64
C ILE A 202 -5.65 11.47 2.65
N ALA A 203 -5.54 10.72 1.55
CA ALA A 203 -4.55 10.95 0.51
C ALA A 203 -4.84 12.24 -0.29
N ALA A 204 -6.10 12.48 -0.67
CA ALA A 204 -6.46 13.64 -1.48
C ALA A 204 -6.08 14.97 -0.83
N PRO A 205 -6.44 15.27 0.45
CA PRO A 205 -5.98 16.48 1.11
C PRO A 205 -4.47 16.54 1.30
N ALA A 206 -3.79 15.39 1.54
CA ALA A 206 -2.34 15.34 1.69
C ALA A 206 -1.63 15.73 0.37
N ARG A 207 -2.02 15.12 -0.75
CA ARG A 207 -1.51 15.48 -2.09
C ARG A 207 -1.73 16.98 -2.38
N LEU A 208 -2.93 17.50 -2.08
CA LEU A 208 -3.23 18.91 -2.30
C LEU A 208 -2.34 19.83 -1.45
N ARG A 209 -2.10 19.49 -0.17
CA ARG A 209 -1.19 20.25 0.69
C ARG A 209 0.23 20.27 0.12
N GLY A 210 0.76 19.12 -0.28
CA GLY A 210 2.10 19.02 -0.85
C GLY A 210 2.26 19.81 -2.15
N VAL A 211 1.29 19.75 -3.08
CA VAL A 211 1.28 20.58 -4.29
C VAL A 211 1.33 22.06 -3.92
N ARG A 212 0.46 22.51 -3.03
CA ARG A 212 0.39 23.92 -2.62
C ARG A 212 1.65 24.37 -1.87
N ALA A 213 2.22 23.52 -1.03
CA ALA A 213 3.45 23.82 -0.30
C ALA A 213 4.63 24.04 -1.26
N ALA A 214 4.83 23.16 -2.25
CA ALA A 214 5.89 23.30 -3.25
C ALA A 214 5.73 24.55 -4.11
N LEU A 215 4.50 24.84 -4.55
CA LEU A 215 4.21 26.05 -5.32
C LEU A 215 4.44 27.31 -4.49
N ALA A 216 3.98 27.34 -3.25
CA ALA A 216 4.15 28.48 -2.34
C ALA A 216 5.64 28.74 -2.05
N ALA A 217 6.45 27.69 -1.82
CA ALA A 217 7.88 27.79 -1.64
C ALA A 217 8.61 28.42 -2.85
N ALA A 218 8.06 28.20 -4.06
CA ALA A 218 8.56 28.80 -5.29
C ALA A 218 7.97 30.18 -5.62
N GLY A 219 7.08 30.71 -4.78
CA GLY A 219 6.34 31.96 -5.02
C GLY A 219 5.35 31.87 -6.19
N VAL A 220 4.81 30.69 -6.47
CA VAL A 220 3.97 30.36 -7.62
C VAL A 220 2.57 29.96 -7.17
N GLY A 221 1.55 30.28 -7.96
CA GLY A 221 0.18 29.83 -7.76
C GLY A 221 -0.31 28.89 -8.86
N LEU A 222 -1.39 28.19 -8.59
CA LEU A 222 -2.09 27.44 -9.63
C LEU A 222 -2.83 28.38 -10.59
N LEU A 223 -2.68 28.15 -11.89
CA LEU A 223 -3.47 28.83 -12.91
C LEU A 223 -4.97 28.48 -12.78
N ALA A 224 -5.23 27.21 -12.54
CA ALA A 224 -6.60 26.69 -12.40
C ALA A 224 -6.63 25.39 -11.62
N GLU A 225 -7.77 25.12 -10.99
CA GLU A 225 -8.09 23.87 -10.34
C GLU A 225 -9.38 23.29 -10.95
N CYS A 226 -9.34 22.04 -11.41
CA CYS A 226 -10.51 21.37 -12.00
C CYS A 226 -11.08 20.36 -11.01
N PHE A 227 -12.36 20.50 -10.73
CA PHE A 227 -13.11 19.55 -9.91
C PHE A 227 -13.54 18.33 -10.76
N CYS A 228 -13.34 17.14 -10.18
CA CYS A 228 -13.74 15.86 -10.75
C CYS A 228 -14.60 15.13 -9.72
N ALA A 229 -15.77 14.67 -10.14
CA ALA A 229 -16.66 13.89 -9.27
C ALA A 229 -15.99 12.56 -8.86
N GLU A 230 -15.33 11.92 -9.82
CA GLU A 230 -14.53 10.72 -9.59
C GLU A 230 -13.13 10.87 -10.19
N TRP A 231 -12.19 10.03 -9.73
CA TRP A 231 -10.83 10.01 -10.27
C TRP A 231 -10.69 8.93 -11.35
N LEU A 232 -11.53 9.06 -12.39
CA LEU A 232 -11.61 8.15 -13.54
C LEU A 232 -11.19 8.86 -14.84
N PRO A 233 -10.81 8.12 -15.88
CA PRO A 233 -10.31 8.69 -17.13
C PRO A 233 -11.24 9.72 -17.79
N GLU A 234 -12.54 9.47 -17.82
CA GLU A 234 -13.54 10.37 -18.39
C GLU A 234 -13.59 11.74 -17.73
N HIS A 235 -13.37 11.79 -16.40
CA HIS A 235 -13.31 13.05 -15.66
C HIS A 235 -12.00 13.81 -15.94
N GLY A 236 -10.89 13.10 -16.08
CA GLY A 236 -9.61 13.69 -16.49
C GLY A 236 -9.67 14.27 -17.89
N TYR A 237 -10.30 13.55 -18.81
CA TYR A 237 -10.55 14.00 -20.17
C TYR A 237 -11.39 15.27 -20.21
N ALA A 238 -12.54 15.29 -19.54
CA ALA A 238 -13.44 16.45 -19.50
C ALA A 238 -12.75 17.68 -18.84
N ALA A 239 -12.01 17.46 -17.75
CA ALA A 239 -11.27 18.51 -17.07
C ALA A 239 -10.18 19.11 -17.97
N MET A 240 -9.42 18.27 -18.70
CA MET A 240 -8.40 18.74 -19.62
C MET A 240 -9.00 19.54 -20.77
N ARG A 241 -10.07 19.08 -21.36
CA ARG A 241 -10.81 19.87 -22.39
C ARG A 241 -11.23 21.25 -21.89
N THR A 242 -11.70 21.32 -20.64
CA THR A 242 -12.04 22.61 -20.00
C THR A 242 -10.81 23.50 -19.84
N LEU A 243 -9.65 22.94 -19.49
CA LEU A 243 -8.40 23.71 -19.39
C LEU A 243 -7.94 24.22 -20.75
N LEU A 244 -8.10 23.43 -21.81
CA LEU A 244 -7.70 23.80 -23.17
C LEU A 244 -8.54 24.94 -23.75
N SER A 245 -9.79 25.14 -23.29
CA SER A 245 -10.62 26.27 -23.71
C SER A 245 -10.28 27.60 -23.00
N ARG A 246 -9.40 27.57 -22.01
CA ARG A 246 -8.98 28.78 -21.27
C ARG A 246 -7.87 29.55 -21.99
N SER A 247 -7.79 30.85 -21.64
CA SER A 247 -6.66 31.72 -22.03
C SER A 247 -6.17 32.44 -20.76
N PRO A 248 -4.90 32.36 -20.38
CA PRO A 248 -3.86 31.53 -21.03
C PRO A 248 -4.07 30.02 -20.76
N ARG A 249 -3.57 29.18 -21.68
CA ARG A 249 -3.53 27.72 -21.50
C ARG A 249 -2.45 27.32 -20.47
N PRO A 250 -2.63 26.21 -19.70
CA PRO A 250 -1.56 25.68 -18.86
C PRO A 250 -0.38 25.22 -19.70
N THR A 251 0.83 25.30 -19.14
CA THR A 251 2.03 24.65 -19.70
C THR A 251 2.31 23.32 -18.99
N ALA A 252 1.74 23.11 -17.83
CA ALA A 252 1.84 21.86 -17.09
C ALA A 252 0.57 21.57 -16.30
N VAL A 253 0.33 20.27 -16.10
CA VAL A 253 -0.82 19.79 -15.34
C VAL A 253 -0.36 18.75 -14.31
N VAL A 254 -0.81 18.94 -13.06
CA VAL A 254 -0.75 17.93 -12.01
C VAL A 254 -2.09 17.21 -11.98
N CYS A 255 -2.09 15.91 -12.23
CA CYS A 255 -3.28 15.06 -12.10
C CYS A 255 -3.22 14.31 -10.77
N MET A 256 -4.32 14.27 -10.03
CA MET A 256 -4.36 13.68 -8.69
C MET A 256 -4.23 12.15 -8.68
N ASN A 257 -4.33 11.49 -9.85
CA ASN A 257 -3.93 10.10 -10.07
C ASN A 257 -3.67 9.81 -11.56
N ASP A 258 -3.09 8.65 -11.86
CA ASP A 258 -2.73 8.25 -13.22
C ASP A 258 -3.94 8.03 -14.15
N ARG A 259 -5.11 7.68 -13.61
CA ARG A 259 -6.33 7.52 -14.41
C ARG A 259 -6.84 8.86 -14.93
N LEU A 260 -6.81 9.90 -14.09
CA LEU A 260 -7.09 11.28 -14.53
C LEU A 260 -6.07 11.73 -15.59
N ALA A 261 -4.78 11.42 -15.37
CA ALA A 261 -3.74 11.74 -16.33
C ALA A 261 -3.94 11.02 -17.66
N PHE A 262 -4.38 9.76 -17.66
CA PHE A 262 -4.73 9.03 -18.89
C PHE A 262 -5.82 9.76 -19.67
N GLY A 263 -6.89 10.20 -19.02
CA GLY A 263 -7.93 11.00 -19.68
C GLY A 263 -7.39 12.33 -20.24
N ALA A 264 -6.51 13.00 -19.48
CA ALA A 264 -5.86 14.23 -19.94
C ALA A 264 -5.00 13.98 -21.21
N TYR A 265 -4.27 12.85 -21.27
CA TYR A 265 -3.52 12.46 -22.48
C TYR A 265 -4.41 12.30 -23.70
N GLN A 266 -5.58 11.68 -23.55
CA GLN A 266 -6.54 11.53 -24.64
C GLN A 266 -7.03 12.88 -25.16
N ALA A 267 -7.42 13.79 -24.26
CA ALA A 267 -7.87 15.12 -24.63
C ALA A 267 -6.80 15.95 -25.32
N LEU A 268 -5.54 15.84 -24.89
CA LEU A 268 -4.39 16.50 -25.52
C LEU A 268 -4.12 15.93 -26.93
N GLY A 269 -4.14 14.61 -27.09
CA GLY A 269 -3.96 13.96 -28.38
C GLY A 269 -5.03 14.36 -29.40
N GLU A 270 -6.30 14.39 -29.00
CA GLU A 270 -7.39 14.85 -29.86
C GLU A 270 -7.29 16.33 -30.22
N ALA A 271 -6.71 17.16 -29.33
CA ALA A 271 -6.45 18.58 -29.61
C ALA A 271 -5.18 18.80 -30.46
N GLY A 272 -4.46 17.74 -30.87
CA GLY A 272 -3.22 17.83 -31.62
C GLY A 272 -2.05 18.44 -30.82
N LEU A 273 -2.12 18.37 -29.48
CA LEU A 273 -1.08 18.91 -28.59
C LEU A 273 -0.15 17.81 -28.11
N ALA A 274 1.15 18.07 -28.20
CA ALA A 274 2.19 17.13 -27.82
C ALA A 274 2.52 17.21 -26.31
N ILE A 275 2.72 16.04 -25.72
CA ILE A 275 3.28 15.85 -24.40
C ILE A 275 4.74 15.41 -24.59
N PRO A 276 5.69 16.04 -23.95
CA PRO A 276 5.61 17.17 -23.03
C PRO A 276 5.73 18.54 -23.70
N ASP A 277 5.91 18.61 -25.03
CA ASP A 277 6.39 19.82 -25.75
C ASP A 277 5.41 21.00 -25.63
N ASP A 278 4.10 20.75 -25.70
CA ASP A 278 3.09 21.78 -25.49
C ASP A 278 2.63 21.83 -24.02
N ILE A 279 2.41 20.67 -23.40
CA ILE A 279 1.94 20.58 -22.02
C ILE A 279 2.62 19.41 -21.31
N SER A 280 3.32 19.69 -20.22
CA SER A 280 3.87 18.71 -19.30
C SER A 280 2.78 18.11 -18.41
N VAL A 281 2.85 16.80 -18.11
CA VAL A 281 1.88 16.11 -17.25
C VAL A 281 2.61 15.30 -16.19
N VAL A 282 2.18 15.45 -14.94
CA VAL A 282 2.67 14.65 -13.80
C VAL A 282 1.49 14.10 -12.99
N SER A 283 1.73 13.03 -12.22
CA SER A 283 0.65 12.33 -11.54
C SER A 283 1.14 11.52 -10.34
N PHE A 284 0.25 10.65 -9.83
CA PHE A 284 0.47 9.75 -8.69
C PHE A 284 -0.04 8.36 -9.01
N ASP A 285 0.45 7.37 -8.31
CA ASP A 285 0.12 5.97 -8.15
C ASP A 285 1.11 5.02 -8.85
N ASP A 286 1.72 5.38 -9.97
CA ASP A 286 2.51 4.51 -10.86
C ASP A 286 1.73 3.26 -11.30
N ASP A 287 0.45 3.46 -11.64
CA ASP A 287 -0.35 2.43 -12.30
C ASP A 287 0.39 1.95 -13.57
N PRO A 288 0.37 0.66 -13.93
CA PRO A 288 1.01 0.15 -15.15
C PRO A 288 0.75 0.97 -16.41
N ILE A 289 -0.42 1.61 -16.49
CA ILE A 289 -0.76 2.51 -17.60
C ILE A 289 0.24 3.67 -17.73
N ALA A 290 0.81 4.16 -16.64
CA ALA A 290 1.76 5.26 -16.67
C ALA A 290 3.01 4.93 -17.49
N ALA A 291 3.45 3.68 -17.48
CA ALA A 291 4.56 3.19 -18.30
C ALA A 291 4.15 2.89 -19.75
N TRP A 292 2.87 2.59 -19.99
CA TRP A 292 2.35 2.25 -21.34
C TRP A 292 1.96 3.48 -22.15
N LEU A 293 1.69 4.61 -21.53
CA LEU A 293 1.43 5.87 -22.21
C LEU A 293 2.61 6.28 -23.10
N ARG A 294 2.33 7.04 -24.15
CA ARG A 294 3.33 7.63 -25.06
C ARG A 294 3.11 9.13 -25.17
N PRO A 295 4.07 9.91 -24.64
CA PRO A 295 5.25 9.50 -23.86
C PRO A 295 4.86 8.90 -22.47
N GLY A 296 5.77 8.13 -21.86
CA GLY A 296 5.56 7.58 -20.51
C GLY A 296 5.34 8.67 -19.47
N LEU A 297 4.40 8.48 -18.57
CA LEU A 297 3.96 9.44 -17.57
C LEU A 297 4.89 9.48 -16.34
N THR A 298 5.36 10.65 -15.97
CA THR A 298 6.08 10.91 -14.71
C THR A 298 5.09 10.92 -13.56
N THR A 299 5.29 10.05 -12.56
CA THR A 299 4.33 9.81 -11.49
C THR A 299 5.03 9.41 -10.20
N ALA A 300 4.42 9.67 -9.05
CA ALA A 300 4.89 9.19 -7.76
C ALA A 300 4.33 7.79 -7.48
N ALA A 301 5.21 6.80 -7.30
CA ALA A 301 4.82 5.41 -7.16
C ALA A 301 4.32 5.10 -5.74
N LEU A 302 3.13 4.51 -5.63
CA LEU A 302 2.63 3.96 -4.37
C LEU A 302 3.52 2.78 -3.93
N PRO A 303 4.05 2.80 -2.71
CA PRO A 303 5.03 1.81 -2.24
C PRO A 303 4.35 0.58 -1.63
N HIS A 304 3.36 0.00 -2.31
CA HIS A 304 2.47 -1.03 -1.77
C HIS A 304 3.20 -2.23 -1.19
N GLU A 305 4.20 -2.78 -1.89
CA GLU A 305 4.97 -3.94 -1.39
C GLU A 305 5.71 -3.59 -0.08
N ARG A 306 6.33 -2.40 -0.02
CA ARG A 306 7.01 -1.93 1.18
C ARG A 306 6.04 -1.67 2.33
N MET A 307 4.83 -1.19 2.02
CA MET A 307 3.78 -0.97 3.02
C MET A 307 3.29 -2.29 3.60
N GLY A 308 3.01 -3.29 2.76
CA GLY A 308 2.62 -4.62 3.20
C GLY A 308 3.67 -5.29 4.10
N ARG A 309 4.94 -5.23 3.71
CA ARG A 309 6.08 -5.68 4.51
C ARG A 309 6.11 -4.99 5.87
N ARG A 310 6.08 -3.66 5.86
CA ARG A 310 6.16 -2.85 7.09
C ARG A 310 5.03 -3.14 8.07
N ALA A 311 3.82 -3.40 7.56
CA ALA A 311 2.67 -3.74 8.41
C ALA A 311 2.89 -5.04 9.19
N VAL A 312 3.42 -6.09 8.52
CA VAL A 312 3.74 -7.37 9.18
C VAL A 312 4.87 -7.20 10.20
N GLU A 313 5.93 -6.48 9.86
CA GLU A 313 7.02 -6.17 10.80
C GLU A 313 6.49 -5.48 12.06
N LEU A 314 5.64 -4.45 11.90
CA LEU A 314 5.04 -3.76 13.05
C LEU A 314 4.13 -4.66 13.90
N VAL A 315 3.40 -5.59 13.28
CA VAL A 315 2.60 -6.58 14.03
C VAL A 315 3.51 -7.46 14.90
N LEU A 316 4.64 -7.90 14.37
CA LEU A 316 5.56 -8.82 15.05
C LEU A 316 6.42 -8.14 16.10
N ASP A 317 6.82 -6.90 15.88
CA ASP A 317 7.68 -6.10 16.76
C ASP A 317 6.91 -5.41 17.90
N GLY A 318 5.56 -5.44 17.86
CA GLY A 318 4.73 -4.69 18.80
C GLY A 318 4.84 -3.17 18.55
N GLY A 319 4.68 -2.74 17.31
CA GLY A 319 4.95 -1.39 16.82
C GLY A 319 4.37 -0.26 17.69
N ALA A 320 5.07 0.88 17.72
CA ALA A 320 4.62 2.08 18.41
C ALA A 320 3.34 2.65 17.78
N ALA A 321 2.49 3.27 18.60
CA ALA A 321 1.30 3.98 18.15
C ALA A 321 1.64 5.07 17.13
N GLY A 322 0.72 5.31 16.19
CA GLY A 322 0.83 6.37 15.20
C GLY A 322 1.33 5.92 13.82
N PRO A 323 1.50 6.87 12.90
CA PRO A 323 1.75 6.59 11.51
C PRO A 323 3.24 6.29 11.22
N SER A 324 3.48 5.21 10.48
CA SER A 324 4.73 4.89 9.79
C SER A 324 4.56 5.24 8.30
N TYR A 325 5.12 6.36 7.88
CA TYR A 325 5.05 6.80 6.48
C TYR A 325 6.08 6.08 5.63
N VAL A 326 5.64 5.56 4.48
CA VAL A 326 6.50 4.90 3.48
C VAL A 326 6.67 5.83 2.28
N PRO A 327 7.90 6.29 1.99
CA PRO A 327 8.13 7.24 0.91
C PRO A 327 7.68 6.71 -0.46
N MET A 328 6.99 7.55 -1.23
CA MET A 328 6.60 7.31 -2.61
C MET A 328 7.72 7.81 -3.55
N SER A 329 8.31 6.90 -4.31
CA SER A 329 9.41 7.24 -5.23
C SER A 329 8.88 7.90 -6.49
N LEU A 330 9.45 9.06 -6.87
CA LEU A 330 9.13 9.70 -8.14
C LEU A 330 9.72 8.88 -9.32
N ARG A 331 8.86 8.36 -10.18
CA ARG A 331 9.21 7.68 -11.42
C ARG A 331 9.26 8.71 -12.55
N ARG A 332 10.45 9.22 -12.82
CA ARG A 332 10.69 10.17 -13.92
C ARG A 332 10.59 9.45 -15.25
N ARG A 333 9.72 9.93 -16.13
CA ARG A 333 9.53 9.48 -17.51
C ARG A 333 9.58 10.67 -18.46
N ARG A 334 8.99 10.57 -19.64
CA ARG A 334 9.11 11.56 -20.72
C ARG A 334 7.96 12.56 -20.81
N SER A 335 7.12 12.68 -19.79
CA SER A 335 5.97 13.58 -19.80
C SER A 335 6.25 14.99 -19.30
N VAL A 336 7.50 15.32 -19.02
CA VAL A 336 7.92 16.63 -18.49
C VAL A 336 9.09 17.16 -19.30
N ALA A 337 8.96 18.40 -19.76
CA ALA A 337 10.02 19.20 -20.40
C ALA A 337 9.91 20.65 -20.01
N ALA A 338 10.83 21.49 -20.43
CA ALA A 338 10.72 22.94 -20.26
C ALA A 338 9.49 23.49 -21.04
N PRO A 339 8.77 24.49 -20.52
CA PRO A 339 7.67 25.09 -21.24
C PRO A 339 8.14 25.67 -22.59
N ALA A 340 7.36 25.47 -23.64
CA ALA A 340 7.66 26.02 -24.96
C ALA A 340 7.93 27.54 -24.87
N ALA A 341 9.05 27.98 -25.41
CA ALA A 341 9.39 29.40 -25.49
C ALA A 341 8.45 30.07 -26.50
N GLY A 342 7.50 30.87 -26.04
CA GLY A 342 6.69 31.66 -26.95
C GLY A 342 5.23 31.86 -26.59
N VAL A 343 4.95 32.51 -25.46
CA VAL A 343 3.96 33.61 -25.34
C VAL A 343 4.49 34.53 -24.23
N PRO A 344 4.76 35.81 -24.49
CA PRO A 344 5.29 36.73 -23.45
C PRO A 344 4.30 36.81 -22.31
N THR A 345 4.79 36.58 -21.09
CA THR A 345 4.07 36.95 -19.86
C THR A 345 3.79 38.44 -19.92
N PRO A 346 2.56 38.94 -19.75
CA PRO A 346 2.34 40.36 -19.63
C PRO A 346 3.12 40.85 -18.39
N ARG A 347 4.14 41.73 -18.62
CA ARG A 347 4.82 42.43 -17.54
C ARG A 347 3.74 43.12 -16.70
N ARG A 348 3.66 42.81 -15.43
CA ARG A 348 2.88 43.61 -14.49
C ARG A 348 3.40 45.03 -14.62
N ALA A 349 2.54 45.95 -15.05
CA ALA A 349 2.83 47.37 -14.97
C ALA A 349 3.01 47.68 -13.48
N SER A 350 4.21 48.12 -13.14
CA SER A 350 4.51 48.76 -11.86
C SER A 350 3.71 50.05 -11.80
N ALA A 351 2.73 50.12 -10.93
CA ALA A 351 2.10 51.31 -10.44
C ALA A 351 2.64 51.64 -9.04
#